data_1fdfe90d69b9edbb50000eb363acaf15
#
_entry.id   1fdfe90d69b9edbb50000eb363acaf15
#
_cell.length_a   1.000
_cell.length_b   1.000
_cell.length_c   1.000
_cell.angle_alpha   90.00
_cell.angle_beta   90.00
_cell.angle_gamma   90.00
#
_symmetry.space_group_name_H-M   'P 1'
#
loop_
_entity.id
_entity.type
_entity.pdbx_description
1 polymer ?
#
loop_
_entity_poly.entity_id
_entity_poly.type
_entity_poly.pdbx_seq_one_letter_code
_entity_poly.pdbx_strand_id
1 'polypeptide(L)'
;APTNESGKTVARDLPVGLYLLVETKVPEMVTSTTNPFFVSLPMTTVTGNDNSASQNGGAAWNYSVVVYPKQETGIPTLEKTVREAKADTGKNEGSASITDGFAHTASGSAGDTMEYQIISTLPTITSQATALSTYNFYDTLCEGLTYSKDAGVTIEFFTDAACTDKVASWNKDSGKFTVIYSEDGRHMTVDITKAGLDEINGATANKNGKLYTGYSNYTVRVTYS
;
A
#
# COMPACT_ATOMS: atom_id res chain seq x y z
N ALA A 1 -22.17 11.95 -5.00
CA ALA A 1 -22.68 11.00 -5.99
C ALA A 1 -21.53 10.13 -6.50
N PRO A 2 -21.73 8.84 -6.76
CA PRO A 2 -20.69 7.98 -7.33
C PRO A 2 -20.35 8.44 -8.75
N THR A 3 -19.12 8.19 -9.19
CA THR A 3 -18.70 8.35 -10.58
C THR A 3 -19.24 7.21 -11.44
N ASN A 4 -19.47 7.48 -12.71
CA ASN A 4 -19.84 6.46 -13.71
C ASN A 4 -18.60 5.68 -14.17
N GLU A 5 -18.78 4.73 -15.10
CA GLU A 5 -17.69 3.91 -15.67
C GLU A 5 -16.59 4.73 -16.38
N SER A 6 -16.91 5.96 -16.81
CA SER A 6 -15.94 6.90 -17.37
C SER A 6 -15.26 7.79 -16.31
N GLY A 7 -15.46 7.51 -15.03
CA GLY A 7 -14.90 8.29 -13.93
C GLY A 7 -15.51 9.68 -13.75
N LYS A 8 -16.70 9.93 -14.31
CA LYS A 8 -17.37 11.24 -14.26
C LYS A 8 -18.58 11.23 -13.35
N THR A 9 -18.76 12.31 -12.61
CA THR A 9 -19.99 12.62 -11.89
C THR A 9 -20.36 14.06 -12.11
N VAL A 10 -21.64 14.40 -11.93
CA VAL A 10 -22.17 15.76 -12.09
C VAL A 10 -23.07 16.06 -10.92
N ALA A 11 -22.78 17.14 -10.23
CA ALA A 11 -23.71 17.77 -9.29
C ALA A 11 -24.44 18.88 -10.02
N ARG A 12 -25.77 18.87 -9.99
CA ARG A 12 -26.63 19.83 -10.69
C ARG A 12 -27.40 20.69 -9.69
N ASP A 13 -27.87 21.83 -10.16
CA ASP A 13 -28.76 22.72 -9.43
C ASP A 13 -28.19 23.17 -8.08
N LEU A 14 -26.87 23.36 -8.03
CA LEU A 14 -26.18 23.86 -6.86
C LEU A 14 -26.34 25.41 -6.79
N PRO A 15 -26.73 25.96 -5.63
CA PRO A 15 -26.68 27.41 -5.43
C PRO A 15 -25.30 28.00 -5.60
N VAL A 16 -25.20 29.30 -5.80
CA VAL A 16 -23.90 29.99 -5.75
C VAL A 16 -23.31 29.88 -4.36
N GLY A 17 -22.00 29.57 -4.27
CA GLY A 17 -21.35 29.39 -2.97
C GLY A 17 -20.00 28.72 -3.06
N LEU A 18 -19.44 28.44 -1.89
CA LEU A 18 -18.19 27.71 -1.74
C LEU A 18 -18.50 26.26 -1.30
N TYR A 19 -17.99 25.31 -2.03
CA TYR A 19 -18.21 23.87 -1.82
C TYR A 19 -16.91 23.18 -1.45
N LEU A 20 -16.96 22.35 -0.43
CA LEU A 20 -15.88 21.44 -0.09
C LEU A 20 -16.13 20.09 -0.75
N LEU A 21 -15.22 19.65 -1.59
CA LEU A 21 -15.24 18.33 -2.19
C LEU A 21 -14.38 17.39 -1.36
N VAL A 22 -14.99 16.27 -0.98
CA VAL A 22 -14.34 15.21 -0.21
C VAL A 22 -14.60 13.87 -0.89
N GLU A 23 -13.56 13.12 -1.16
CA GLU A 23 -13.69 11.75 -1.63
C GLU A 23 -13.97 10.85 -0.43
N THR A 24 -15.11 10.15 -0.44
CA THR A 24 -15.56 9.32 0.67
C THR A 24 -15.46 7.83 0.38
N LYS A 25 -15.24 7.44 -0.87
CA LYS A 25 -15.05 6.06 -1.30
C LYS A 25 -14.04 6.01 -2.42
N VAL A 26 -13.07 5.14 -2.30
CA VAL A 26 -11.91 4.98 -3.17
C VAL A 26 -12.00 3.64 -3.90
N PRO A 27 -11.69 3.56 -5.20
CA PRO A 27 -11.51 2.29 -5.89
C PRO A 27 -10.32 1.49 -5.31
N GLU A 28 -10.36 0.17 -5.45
CA GLU A 28 -9.36 -0.75 -4.88
C GLU A 28 -7.91 -0.49 -5.35
N MET A 29 -7.75 0.11 -6.53
CA MET A 29 -6.43 0.37 -7.14
C MET A 29 -5.85 1.74 -6.81
N VAL A 30 -6.56 2.56 -6.02
CA VAL A 30 -6.11 3.92 -5.68
C VAL A 30 -5.30 3.89 -4.40
N THR A 31 -4.05 4.31 -4.48
CA THR A 31 -3.10 4.35 -3.36
C THR A 31 -3.00 5.71 -2.69
N SER A 32 -3.39 6.78 -3.40
CA SER A 32 -3.44 8.12 -2.85
C SER A 32 -4.67 8.85 -3.38
N THR A 33 -5.49 9.38 -2.47
CA THR A 33 -6.64 10.21 -2.82
C THR A 33 -6.28 11.68 -2.92
N THR A 34 -7.08 12.42 -3.66
CA THR A 34 -7.01 13.88 -3.63
C THR A 34 -7.41 14.40 -2.26
N ASN A 35 -6.59 15.27 -1.67
CA ASN A 35 -6.97 15.97 -0.45
C ASN A 35 -8.29 16.74 -0.66
N PRO A 36 -9.12 16.89 0.38
CA PRO A 36 -10.29 17.74 0.30
C PRO A 36 -9.94 19.13 -0.23
N PHE A 37 -10.70 19.63 -1.18
CA PHE A 37 -10.45 20.93 -1.81
C PHE A 37 -11.73 21.72 -2.00
N PHE A 38 -11.59 23.03 -2.09
CA PHE A 38 -12.71 23.94 -2.26
C PHE A 38 -12.95 24.27 -3.74
N VAL A 39 -14.23 24.38 -4.10
CA VAL A 39 -14.70 24.85 -5.41
C VAL A 39 -15.71 25.94 -5.18
N SER A 40 -15.49 27.10 -5.80
CA SER A 40 -16.48 28.17 -5.79
C SER A 40 -17.40 28.06 -7.01
N LEU A 41 -18.66 28.34 -6.82
CA LEU A 41 -19.63 28.52 -7.91
C LEU A 41 -20.22 29.94 -7.81
N PRO A 42 -20.03 30.75 -8.83
CA PRO A 42 -19.24 30.56 -10.04
C PRO A 42 -17.72 30.65 -9.79
N MET A 43 -16.95 30.13 -10.71
CA MET A 43 -15.51 30.40 -10.83
C MET A 43 -15.29 31.50 -11.89
N THR A 44 -14.19 32.23 -11.75
CA THR A 44 -13.74 33.14 -12.80
C THR A 44 -12.90 32.38 -13.83
N THR A 45 -13.24 32.55 -15.11
CA THR A 45 -12.36 32.13 -16.21
C THR A 45 -11.72 33.36 -16.84
N VAL A 46 -10.41 33.31 -17.01
CA VAL A 46 -9.70 34.30 -17.83
C VAL A 46 -9.75 33.79 -19.27
N THR A 47 -10.54 34.46 -20.11
CA THR A 47 -10.54 34.21 -21.56
C THR A 47 -9.41 35.03 -22.19
N GLY A 48 -8.34 34.34 -22.55
CA GLY A 48 -7.23 34.92 -23.31
C GLY A 48 -5.88 34.38 -22.85
N ASN A 49 -5.18 33.71 -23.77
CA ASN A 49 -3.84 33.19 -23.58
C ASN A 49 -2.77 34.28 -23.80
N ASP A 50 -3.12 35.53 -23.67
CA ASP A 50 -2.22 36.66 -23.92
C ASP A 50 -1.71 37.23 -22.60
N ASN A 51 -0.39 37.03 -22.39
CA ASN A 51 0.42 37.79 -21.44
C ASN A 51 0.47 39.32 -21.76
N SER A 52 -0.37 39.78 -22.64
CA SER A 52 -0.56 41.21 -22.87
C SER A 52 -1.56 41.71 -21.83
N ALA A 53 -1.10 42.64 -21.02
CA ALA A 53 -1.93 43.48 -20.16
C ALA A 53 -2.92 44.31 -20.99
N SER A 54 -3.74 43.64 -21.78
CA SER A 54 -4.84 44.24 -22.50
C SER A 54 -5.98 44.50 -21.52
N GLN A 55 -6.26 45.72 -21.29
CA GLN A 55 -7.25 46.24 -20.36
C GLN A 55 -8.70 45.82 -20.66
N ASN A 56 -8.92 44.83 -21.55
CA ASN A 56 -10.22 44.31 -21.94
C ASN A 56 -10.35 42.79 -21.82
N GLY A 57 -9.45 42.11 -21.09
CA GLY A 57 -9.61 40.71 -20.75
C GLY A 57 -10.76 40.56 -19.75
N GLY A 58 -11.96 40.37 -20.24
CA GLY A 58 -13.15 40.18 -19.42
C GLY A 58 -13.04 38.86 -18.64
N ALA A 59 -12.96 38.94 -17.32
CA ALA A 59 -13.21 37.77 -16.48
C ALA A 59 -14.69 37.39 -16.65
N ALA A 60 -14.96 36.21 -17.17
CA ALA A 60 -16.31 35.69 -17.26
C ALA A 60 -16.60 34.76 -16.08
N TRP A 61 -17.83 34.83 -15.57
CA TRP A 61 -18.30 33.90 -14.56
C TRP A 61 -18.64 32.54 -15.19
N ASN A 62 -17.98 31.49 -14.70
CA ASN A 62 -18.23 30.12 -15.14
C ASN A 62 -19.09 29.41 -14.11
N TYR A 63 -20.30 29.04 -14.50
CA TYR A 63 -21.24 28.26 -13.69
C TYR A 63 -21.15 26.74 -13.98
N SER A 64 -20.44 26.34 -15.03
CA SER A 64 -20.17 24.95 -15.40
C SER A 64 -18.72 24.58 -15.06
N VAL A 65 -18.42 24.55 -13.77
CA VAL A 65 -17.07 24.26 -13.30
C VAL A 65 -16.77 22.78 -13.47
N VAL A 66 -15.64 22.46 -14.09
CA VAL A 66 -15.12 21.10 -14.21
C VAL A 66 -13.82 20.99 -13.42
N VAL A 67 -13.75 20.01 -12.56
CA VAL A 67 -12.56 19.72 -11.75
C VAL A 67 -12.05 18.32 -12.08
N TYR A 68 -10.74 18.16 -12.08
CA TYR A 68 -10.05 16.91 -12.37
C TYR A 68 -9.20 16.51 -11.16
N PRO A 69 -9.80 15.88 -10.14
CA PRO A 69 -9.03 15.35 -9.02
C PRO A 69 -8.01 14.34 -9.53
N LYS A 70 -6.76 14.49 -9.11
CA LYS A 70 -5.72 13.54 -9.48
C LYS A 70 -5.54 12.56 -8.34
N GLN A 71 -5.55 11.29 -8.69
CA GLN A 71 -5.31 10.19 -7.79
C GLN A 71 -4.04 9.46 -8.23
N GLU A 72 -3.32 8.93 -7.28
CA GLU A 72 -2.23 8.02 -7.57
C GLU A 72 -2.76 6.58 -7.50
N THR A 73 -2.51 5.83 -8.54
CA THR A 73 -2.74 4.40 -8.57
C THR A 73 -1.40 3.71 -8.47
N GLY A 74 -1.24 2.83 -7.51
CA GLY A 74 -0.02 2.05 -7.35
C GLY A 74 -0.38 0.60 -7.09
N ILE A 75 0.33 -0.29 -7.75
CA ILE A 75 0.37 -1.69 -7.36
C ILE A 75 1.53 -1.78 -6.37
N PRO A 76 1.33 -2.26 -5.13
CA PRO A 76 2.44 -2.53 -4.24
C PRO A 76 3.46 -3.40 -4.97
N THR A 77 4.71 -2.99 -4.96
CA THR A 77 5.77 -3.85 -5.49
C THR A 77 5.88 -5.06 -4.57
N LEU A 78 6.00 -6.24 -5.17
CA LEU A 78 6.22 -7.46 -4.43
C LEU A 78 7.43 -8.18 -5.04
N GLU A 79 8.40 -8.47 -4.20
CA GLU A 79 9.58 -9.24 -4.56
C GLU A 79 9.69 -10.42 -3.60
N LYS A 80 9.78 -11.64 -4.15
CA LYS A 80 10.01 -12.86 -3.38
C LYS A 80 11.40 -13.40 -3.67
N THR A 81 12.14 -13.68 -2.62
CA THR A 81 13.49 -14.24 -2.69
C THR A 81 13.62 -15.42 -1.73
N VAL A 82 14.63 -16.24 -1.95
CA VAL A 82 14.89 -17.47 -1.22
C VAL A 82 16.37 -17.63 -0.98
N ARG A 83 16.73 -18.29 0.12
CA ARG A 83 18.09 -18.78 0.39
C ARG A 83 18.02 -20.12 1.13
N GLU A 84 19.10 -20.88 1.13
CA GLU A 84 19.31 -21.96 2.06
C GLU A 84 19.52 -21.40 3.48
N ALA A 85 18.92 -22.00 4.50
CA ALA A 85 19.09 -21.57 5.87
C ALA A 85 20.56 -21.66 6.31
N LYS A 86 21.02 -20.67 7.07
CA LYS A 86 22.42 -20.63 7.56
C LYS A 86 22.81 -21.86 8.38
N ALA A 87 21.82 -22.51 9.02
CA ALA A 87 22.06 -23.72 9.81
C ALA A 87 22.47 -24.93 8.95
N ASP A 88 22.10 -24.95 7.68
CA ASP A 88 22.36 -26.06 6.75
C ASP A 88 23.68 -25.91 6.00
N THR A 89 24.54 -25.01 6.47
CA THR A 89 25.92 -24.81 6.04
C THR A 89 26.15 -24.45 4.57
N GLY A 90 25.44 -23.43 4.07
CA GLY A 90 25.99 -22.57 3.02
C GLY A 90 26.48 -23.24 1.75
N LYS A 91 25.88 -24.36 1.34
CA LYS A 91 26.32 -25.05 0.14
C LYS A 91 25.83 -24.44 -1.15
N ASN A 92 24.71 -23.71 -1.06
CA ASN A 92 24.03 -23.21 -2.24
C ASN A 92 23.42 -21.84 -1.98
N GLU A 93 24.26 -20.86 -1.91
CA GLU A 93 23.80 -19.48 -1.99
C GLU A 93 23.23 -19.23 -3.39
N GLY A 94 22.08 -18.58 -3.47
CA GLY A 94 21.45 -18.28 -4.73
C GLY A 94 22.38 -17.51 -5.69
N SER A 95 22.13 -17.64 -6.96
CA SER A 95 23.00 -17.14 -8.03
C SER A 95 23.14 -15.62 -8.10
N ALA A 96 22.28 -14.87 -7.41
CA ALA A 96 22.38 -13.41 -7.28
C ALA A 96 21.85 -13.00 -5.91
N SER A 97 22.75 -12.76 -4.98
CA SER A 97 22.40 -12.30 -3.63
C SER A 97 21.86 -10.87 -3.72
N ILE A 98 20.63 -10.68 -3.27
CA ILE A 98 20.02 -9.35 -3.15
C ILE A 98 20.41 -8.76 -1.80
N THR A 99 20.19 -9.47 -0.72
CA THR A 99 20.57 -9.03 0.62
C THR A 99 20.75 -10.27 1.50
N ASP A 100 21.88 -10.37 2.17
CA ASP A 100 22.18 -11.44 3.15
C ASP A 100 21.98 -12.87 2.59
N GLY A 101 22.37 -13.10 1.33
CA GLY A 101 22.29 -14.40 0.65
C GLY A 101 20.94 -14.71 0.00
N PHE A 102 19.94 -13.85 0.13
CA PHE A 102 18.66 -14.02 -0.57
C PHE A 102 18.77 -13.72 -2.08
N ALA A 103 18.18 -14.60 -2.89
CA ALA A 103 18.17 -14.47 -4.36
C ALA A 103 16.85 -14.97 -4.94
N HIS A 104 16.62 -14.77 -6.24
CA HIS A 104 15.42 -15.29 -6.90
C HIS A 104 15.41 -16.81 -7.03
N THR A 105 16.56 -17.44 -6.94
CA THR A 105 16.72 -18.90 -6.98
C THR A 105 17.71 -19.35 -5.93
N ALA A 106 17.45 -20.51 -5.35
CA ALA A 106 18.38 -21.20 -4.49
C ALA A 106 18.28 -22.70 -4.78
N SER A 107 19.32 -23.46 -4.44
CA SER A 107 19.31 -24.90 -4.48
C SER A 107 19.45 -25.45 -3.08
N GLY A 108 18.82 -26.60 -2.83
CA GLY A 108 18.87 -27.30 -1.57
C GLY A 108 18.76 -28.81 -1.80
N SER A 109 19.14 -29.58 -0.83
CA SER A 109 19.00 -31.04 -0.80
C SER A 109 17.80 -31.46 0.04
N ALA A 110 17.38 -32.71 -0.09
CA ALA A 110 16.30 -33.23 0.75
C ALA A 110 16.71 -33.16 2.23
N GLY A 111 15.87 -32.50 3.04
CA GLY A 111 16.12 -32.26 4.45
C GLY A 111 16.69 -30.89 4.78
N ASP A 112 17.11 -30.11 3.78
CA ASP A 112 17.57 -28.74 4.00
C ASP A 112 16.37 -27.81 4.24
N THR A 113 16.61 -26.76 5.01
CA THR A 113 15.63 -25.70 5.26
C THR A 113 15.86 -24.55 4.30
N MET A 114 14.79 -24.12 3.62
CA MET A 114 14.80 -22.95 2.74
C MET A 114 14.13 -21.77 3.45
N GLU A 115 14.83 -20.66 3.55
CA GLU A 115 14.26 -19.41 4.08
C GLU A 115 13.77 -18.54 2.92
N TYR A 116 12.57 -18.02 3.07
CA TYR A 116 11.92 -17.14 2.11
C TYR A 116 11.75 -15.75 2.66
N GLN A 117 11.83 -14.78 1.76
CA GLN A 117 11.60 -13.37 2.07
C GLN A 117 10.69 -12.78 1.01
N ILE A 118 9.63 -12.11 1.43
CA ILE A 118 8.80 -11.26 0.58
C ILE A 118 9.04 -9.81 1.00
N ILE A 119 9.41 -8.97 0.04
CA ILE A 119 9.52 -7.51 0.21
C ILE A 119 8.37 -6.87 -0.54
N SER A 120 7.64 -5.99 0.13
CA SER A 120 6.53 -5.22 -0.42
C SER A 120 6.60 -3.79 0.09
N THR A 121 6.05 -2.84 -0.66
CA THR A 121 5.93 -1.44 -0.20
C THR A 121 4.47 -1.12 0.04
N LEU A 122 4.16 -0.60 1.22
CA LEU A 122 2.82 -0.12 1.54
C LEU A 122 2.47 1.09 0.69
N PRO A 123 1.20 1.22 0.28
CA PRO A 123 0.75 2.40 -0.44
C PRO A 123 0.83 3.65 0.43
N THR A 124 0.76 4.80 -0.23
CA THR A 124 0.62 6.08 0.46
C THR A 124 -0.75 6.18 1.11
N ILE A 125 -0.78 6.26 2.44
CA ILE A 125 -2.00 6.42 3.23
C ILE A 125 -2.09 7.88 3.65
N THR A 126 -2.96 8.65 3.01
CA THR A 126 -3.05 10.11 3.22
C THR A 126 -4.26 10.54 4.04
N SER A 127 -5.25 9.69 4.18
CA SER A 127 -6.49 9.99 4.92
C SER A 127 -7.21 8.71 5.33
N GLN A 128 -8.25 8.84 6.15
CA GLN A 128 -9.12 7.70 6.47
C GLN A 128 -9.85 7.12 5.24
N ALA A 129 -10.03 7.92 4.20
CA ALA A 129 -10.63 7.47 2.95
C ALA A 129 -9.69 6.53 2.14
N THR A 130 -8.41 6.55 2.43
CA THR A 130 -7.39 5.68 1.81
C THR A 130 -6.91 4.55 2.73
N ALA A 131 -7.56 4.35 3.88
CA ALA A 131 -7.20 3.28 4.79
C ALA A 131 -7.31 1.92 4.13
N LEU A 132 -6.31 1.07 4.37
CA LEU A 132 -6.34 -0.32 3.91
C LEU A 132 -7.46 -1.07 4.63
N SER A 133 -8.31 -1.74 3.87
CA SER A 133 -9.33 -2.65 4.39
C SER A 133 -8.82 -4.09 4.47
N THR A 134 -7.85 -4.44 3.64
CA THR A 134 -7.20 -5.74 3.60
C THR A 134 -5.73 -5.58 3.20
N TYR A 135 -4.87 -6.40 3.78
CA TYR A 135 -3.48 -6.52 3.41
C TYR A 135 -3.01 -7.93 3.77
N ASN A 136 -3.00 -8.81 2.80
CA ASN A 136 -2.77 -10.23 3.01
C ASN A 136 -1.67 -10.73 2.08
N PHE A 137 -1.00 -11.81 2.49
CA PHE A 137 0.00 -12.48 1.67
C PHE A 137 -0.45 -13.90 1.39
N TYR A 138 -0.32 -14.30 0.14
CA TYR A 138 -0.59 -15.65 -0.33
C TYR A 138 0.67 -16.20 -0.97
N ASP A 139 1.08 -17.37 -0.55
CA ASP A 139 2.25 -18.01 -1.13
C ASP A 139 2.01 -19.50 -1.39
N THR A 140 2.68 -19.99 -2.43
CA THR A 140 2.63 -21.41 -2.81
C THR A 140 4.05 -21.89 -3.08
N LEU A 141 4.44 -22.94 -2.38
CA LEU A 141 5.70 -23.62 -2.60
C LEU A 141 5.60 -24.61 -3.78
N CYS A 142 6.71 -24.81 -4.46
CA CYS A 142 6.80 -25.84 -5.49
C CYS A 142 6.69 -27.24 -4.90
N GLU A 143 6.49 -28.22 -5.76
CA GLU A 143 6.44 -29.63 -5.37
C GLU A 143 7.76 -30.06 -4.70
N GLY A 144 7.63 -30.84 -3.64
CA GLY A 144 8.77 -31.31 -2.83
C GLY A 144 9.11 -30.42 -1.63
N LEU A 145 8.48 -29.24 -1.49
CA LEU A 145 8.66 -28.36 -0.35
C LEU A 145 7.38 -28.26 0.49
N THR A 146 7.55 -28.06 1.79
CA THR A 146 6.47 -27.80 2.73
C THR A 146 6.88 -26.72 3.73
N TYR A 147 5.92 -25.91 4.19
CA TYR A 147 6.20 -24.89 5.19
C TYR A 147 6.60 -25.47 6.53
N SER A 148 7.62 -24.87 7.14
CA SER A 148 8.01 -25.12 8.53
C SER A 148 7.09 -24.36 9.47
N LYS A 149 5.98 -25.00 9.85
CA LYS A 149 4.93 -24.35 10.67
C LYS A 149 5.44 -23.88 12.04
N ASP A 150 6.46 -24.55 12.59
CA ASP A 150 7.03 -24.24 13.90
C ASP A 150 7.90 -22.98 13.88
N ALA A 151 8.61 -22.73 12.79
CA ALA A 151 9.42 -21.53 12.62
C ALA A 151 8.55 -20.26 12.57
N GLY A 152 7.34 -20.40 12.03
CA GLY A 152 6.36 -19.35 11.95
C GLY A 152 6.70 -18.30 10.89
N VAL A 153 5.91 -17.23 10.91
CA VAL A 153 6.03 -16.07 10.02
C VAL A 153 6.41 -14.86 10.87
N THR A 154 7.33 -14.06 10.36
CA THR A 154 7.66 -12.75 10.94
C THR A 154 7.37 -11.67 9.91
N ILE A 155 6.71 -10.59 10.33
CA ILE A 155 6.42 -9.40 9.50
C ILE A 155 7.11 -8.21 10.13
N GLU A 156 7.95 -7.54 9.36
CA GLU A 156 8.71 -6.38 9.81
C GLU A 156 8.43 -5.18 8.92
N PHE A 157 8.47 -4.00 9.52
CA PHE A 157 8.20 -2.72 8.84
C PHE A 157 9.40 -1.81 8.95
N PHE A 158 9.77 -1.16 7.84
CA PHE A 158 10.94 -0.31 7.71
C PHE A 158 10.57 1.01 7.04
N THR A 159 11.26 2.09 7.41
CA THR A 159 11.09 3.38 6.74
C THR A 159 11.83 3.45 5.41
N ASP A 160 12.78 2.55 5.17
CA ASP A 160 13.65 2.54 4.00
C ASP A 160 13.51 1.25 3.17
N ALA A 161 13.78 1.35 1.88
CA ALA A 161 13.70 0.22 0.95
C ALA A 161 14.79 -0.85 1.20
N ALA A 162 15.90 -0.47 1.84
CA ALA A 162 16.99 -1.40 2.16
C ALA A 162 16.73 -2.24 3.41
N CYS A 163 15.60 -2.02 4.09
CA CYS A 163 15.21 -2.71 5.32
C CYS A 163 16.24 -2.58 6.45
N THR A 164 16.83 -1.39 6.60
CA THR A 164 17.84 -1.10 7.64
C THR A 164 17.25 -0.36 8.84
N ASP A 165 16.25 0.48 8.63
CA ASP A 165 15.60 1.28 9.67
C ASP A 165 14.25 0.67 10.07
N LYS A 166 14.31 -0.32 10.95
CA LYS A 166 13.14 -1.08 11.40
C LYS A 166 12.33 -0.33 12.45
N VAL A 167 11.03 -0.19 12.21
CA VAL A 167 10.10 0.51 13.10
C VAL A 167 9.18 -0.43 13.87
N ALA A 168 8.86 -1.60 13.33
CA ALA A 168 8.03 -2.59 13.99
C ALA A 168 8.37 -4.01 13.53
N SER A 169 8.07 -4.98 14.39
CA SER A 169 8.19 -6.40 14.10
C SER A 169 7.02 -7.14 14.74
N TRP A 170 6.34 -7.96 13.94
CA TRP A 170 5.23 -8.80 14.37
C TRP A 170 5.60 -10.27 14.23
N ASN A 171 5.33 -11.02 15.25
CA ASN A 171 5.41 -12.48 15.27
C ASN A 171 4.01 -13.09 15.47
N LYS A 172 3.92 -14.39 15.50
CA LYS A 172 2.65 -15.13 15.71
C LYS A 172 1.89 -14.74 16.98
N ASP A 173 2.58 -14.25 18.00
CA ASP A 173 1.98 -13.90 19.30
C ASP A 173 1.51 -12.44 19.36
N SER A 174 1.76 -11.67 18.30
CA SER A 174 1.39 -10.25 18.23
C SER A 174 -0.12 -10.01 18.15
N GLY A 175 -0.89 -11.00 17.71
CA GLY A 175 -2.32 -10.87 17.43
C GLY A 175 -2.67 -10.01 16.22
N LYS A 176 -1.66 -9.57 15.44
CA LYS A 176 -1.82 -8.65 14.31
C LYS A 176 -2.00 -9.33 12.98
N PHE A 177 -1.70 -10.61 12.92
CA PHE A 177 -1.98 -11.47 11.76
C PHE A 177 -2.28 -12.90 12.20
N THR A 178 -2.85 -13.67 11.31
CA THR A 178 -3.03 -15.12 11.43
C THR A 178 -2.40 -15.80 10.23
N VAL A 179 -1.96 -17.04 10.42
CA VAL A 179 -1.37 -17.84 9.34
C VAL A 179 -2.19 -19.12 9.19
N ILE A 180 -2.59 -19.41 7.96
CA ILE A 180 -3.32 -20.62 7.59
C ILE A 180 -2.47 -21.38 6.57
N TYR A 181 -2.26 -22.66 6.83
CA TYR A 181 -1.58 -23.58 5.92
C TYR A 181 -2.56 -24.61 5.37
N SER A 182 -2.39 -24.97 4.12
CA SER A 182 -3.13 -26.07 3.51
C SER A 182 -2.73 -27.43 4.14
N GLU A 183 -3.55 -28.46 3.91
CA GLU A 183 -3.29 -29.80 4.39
C GLU A 183 -2.00 -30.39 3.82
N ASP A 184 -1.73 -30.14 2.54
CA ASP A 184 -0.50 -30.56 1.85
C ASP A 184 0.73 -29.77 2.29
N GLY A 185 0.57 -28.73 3.11
CA GLY A 185 1.64 -27.88 3.62
C GLY A 185 2.31 -26.98 2.58
N ARG A 186 1.72 -26.81 1.39
CA ARG A 186 2.31 -26.07 0.27
C ARG A 186 1.73 -24.70 0.03
N HIS A 187 0.55 -24.44 0.57
CA HIS A 187 -0.10 -23.13 0.46
C HIS A 187 -0.11 -22.46 1.83
N MET A 188 0.20 -21.19 1.85
CA MET A 188 0.17 -20.36 3.04
C MET A 188 -0.64 -19.09 2.75
N THR A 189 -1.51 -18.74 3.69
CA THR A 189 -2.19 -17.46 3.73
C THR A 189 -1.83 -16.76 5.02
N VAL A 190 -1.38 -15.52 4.91
CA VAL A 190 -1.14 -14.62 6.04
C VAL A 190 -2.17 -13.52 5.98
N ASP A 191 -3.14 -13.58 6.87
CA ASP A 191 -4.23 -12.61 6.96
C ASP A 191 -3.92 -11.59 8.06
N ILE A 192 -3.82 -10.32 7.67
CA ILE A 192 -3.64 -9.24 8.64
C ILE A 192 -4.97 -8.96 9.34
N THR A 193 -4.95 -9.06 10.67
CA THR A 193 -6.14 -8.82 11.50
C THR A 193 -6.54 -7.35 11.51
N LYS A 194 -7.75 -7.07 12.03
CA LYS A 194 -8.16 -5.68 12.26
C LYS A 194 -7.15 -4.90 13.11
N ALA A 195 -6.56 -5.51 14.13
CA ALA A 195 -5.55 -4.87 14.97
C ALA A 195 -4.27 -4.52 14.20
N GLY A 196 -3.85 -5.39 13.28
CA GLY A 196 -2.74 -5.10 12.37
C GLY A 196 -3.07 -3.99 11.38
N LEU A 197 -4.24 -4.04 10.76
CA LEU A 197 -4.70 -2.98 9.84
C LEU A 197 -4.83 -1.62 10.54
N ASP A 198 -5.35 -1.58 11.76
CA ASP A 198 -5.46 -0.34 12.55
C ASP A 198 -4.07 0.27 12.82
N GLU A 199 -3.06 -0.55 13.08
CA GLU A 199 -1.69 -0.07 13.26
C GLU A 199 -1.08 0.42 11.93
N ILE A 200 -1.21 -0.33 10.85
CA ILE A 200 -0.75 0.10 9.52
C ILE A 200 -1.40 1.42 9.11
N ASN A 201 -2.69 1.55 9.31
CA ASN A 201 -3.46 2.75 8.96
C ASN A 201 -3.26 3.91 9.95
N GLY A 202 -2.70 3.65 11.14
CA GLY A 202 -2.56 4.67 12.18
C GLY A 202 -3.87 5.06 12.86
N ALA A 203 -4.88 4.21 12.83
CA ALA A 203 -6.22 4.50 13.36
C ALA A 203 -6.23 4.86 14.85
N THR A 204 -5.23 4.43 15.61
CA THR A 204 -5.11 4.67 17.06
C THR A 204 -4.34 5.93 17.44
N ALA A 205 -3.77 6.64 16.49
CA ALA A 205 -2.80 7.68 16.74
C ALA A 205 -3.30 9.11 16.50
N ASN A 206 -4.58 9.36 16.55
CA ASN A 206 -5.11 10.73 16.54
C ASN A 206 -4.83 11.40 17.90
N LYS A 207 -3.55 11.64 18.19
CA LYS A 207 -3.10 12.44 19.33
C LYS A 207 -2.87 13.87 18.87
N ASN A 208 -3.63 14.80 19.41
CA ASN A 208 -3.45 16.24 19.27
C ASN A 208 -3.76 16.83 17.89
N GLY A 209 -4.77 16.34 17.16
CA GLY A 209 -5.19 16.94 15.89
C GLY A 209 -4.21 16.75 14.72
N LYS A 210 -3.19 15.93 14.89
CA LYS A 210 -2.25 15.56 13.86
C LYS A 210 -2.70 14.25 13.22
N LEU A 211 -2.98 14.27 11.91
CA LEU A 211 -3.22 13.05 11.13
C LEU A 211 -1.95 12.20 11.17
N TYR A 212 -2.04 11.07 11.85
CA TYR A 212 -1.00 10.05 11.80
C TYR A 212 -1.27 9.17 10.59
N THR A 213 -0.30 9.04 9.72
CA THR A 213 -0.42 8.28 8.46
C THR A 213 -0.05 6.80 8.62
N GLY A 214 0.12 6.32 9.83
CA GLY A 214 0.52 4.94 10.08
C GLY A 214 1.84 4.58 9.41
N TYR A 215 1.86 3.45 8.71
CA TYR A 215 3.04 2.95 7.99
C TYR A 215 3.01 3.29 6.49
N SER A 216 2.48 4.46 6.15
CA SER A 216 2.42 4.95 4.77
C SER A 216 3.80 4.92 4.11
N ASN A 217 3.90 4.34 2.92
CA ASN A 217 5.14 4.15 2.16
C ASN A 217 6.23 3.31 2.84
N TYR A 218 5.92 2.61 3.92
CA TYR A 218 6.90 1.75 4.57
C TYR A 218 7.14 0.48 3.74
N THR A 219 8.37 -0.01 3.85
CA THR A 219 8.73 -1.33 3.31
C THR A 219 8.32 -2.39 4.31
N VAL A 220 7.68 -3.42 3.81
CA VAL A 220 7.26 -4.60 4.59
C VAL A 220 8.11 -5.78 4.17
N ARG A 221 8.69 -6.44 5.14
CA ARG A 221 9.42 -7.70 4.95
C ARG A 221 8.70 -8.83 5.68
N VAL A 222 8.31 -9.85 4.93
CA VAL A 222 7.74 -11.08 5.48
C VAL A 222 8.77 -12.18 5.33
N THR A 223 9.12 -12.86 6.42
CA THR A 223 10.08 -13.98 6.42
C THR A 223 9.43 -15.23 6.97
N TYR A 224 9.74 -16.39 6.37
CA TYR A 224 9.24 -17.71 6.73
C TYR A 224 10.16 -18.80 6.14
N SER A 225 9.92 -20.05 6.52
CA SER A 225 10.66 -21.20 6.02
C SER A 225 9.75 -22.42 5.78
#